data_1697d6692171db3f6c2230244e37d0ff
#
_entry.id   1697d6692171db3f6c2230244e37d0ff
#
_cell.length_a   1.000
_cell.length_b   1.000
_cell.length_c   1.000
_cell.angle_alpha   90.00
_cell.angle_beta   90.00
_cell.angle_gamma   90.00
#
_symmetry.space_group_name_H-M   'P 1'
#
loop_
_entity.id
_entity.type
_entity.pdbx_description
1 polymer ?
#
loop_
_entity_poly.entity_id
_entity_poly.type
_entity_poly.pdbx_seq_one_letter_code
_entity_poly.pdbx_strand_id
1 'polypeptide(L)'
;PQFIVNGTDRLSGPSGMQLWDLVQKNVAISSATDVLGIEPGSEGRRGTLSEHATGGQLILVGYQSEATVKVLYGENAGKVITYYNVVHSWDVLGDWDGAPGAIDVPQLGNGLHRAVLAQAQVDGRPGPIIGAVKLD
;
A
#
# COMPACT_ATOMS: atom_id res chain seq x y z
N PRO A 1 2.48 -13.90 13.95
CA PRO A 1 2.28 -12.82 12.99
C PRO A 1 2.60 -13.28 11.57
N GLN A 2 1.94 -12.69 10.58
CA GLN A 2 2.20 -12.90 9.17
C GLN A 2 2.63 -11.57 8.54
N PHE A 3 3.65 -11.62 7.69
CA PHE A 3 4.11 -10.48 6.90
C PHE A 3 3.91 -10.76 5.42
N ILE A 4 3.44 -9.76 4.71
CA ILE A 4 3.34 -9.76 3.24
C ILE A 4 4.18 -8.59 2.75
N VAL A 5 5.16 -8.87 1.90
CA VAL A 5 6.05 -7.85 1.35
C VAL A 5 5.77 -7.72 -0.15
N ASN A 6 5.61 -6.48 -0.59
CA ASN A 6 5.32 -6.10 -1.98
C ASN A 6 4.10 -6.82 -2.62
N GLY A 7 3.13 -7.21 -1.79
CA GLY A 7 1.90 -7.87 -2.24
C GLY A 7 2.01 -9.37 -2.56
N THR A 8 3.21 -9.93 -2.59
CA THR A 8 3.44 -11.32 -3.05
C THR A 8 4.24 -12.19 -2.09
N ASP A 9 5.34 -11.68 -1.57
CA ASP A 9 6.21 -12.46 -0.69
C ASP A 9 5.63 -12.56 0.73
N ARG A 10 5.53 -13.78 1.26
CA ARG A 10 4.91 -14.07 2.56
C ARG A 10 5.89 -14.71 3.52
N LEU A 11 5.88 -14.24 4.77
CA LEU A 11 6.60 -14.84 5.89
C LEU A 11 5.66 -15.02 7.09
N SER A 12 5.68 -16.21 7.69
CA SER A 12 4.95 -16.49 8.93
C SER A 12 5.93 -16.67 10.07
N GLY A 13 5.79 -15.84 11.12
CA GLY A 13 6.65 -15.88 12.30
C GLY A 13 8.15 -15.68 12.02
N PRO A 14 8.58 -14.76 11.15
CA PRO A 14 9.99 -14.62 10.80
C PRO A 14 10.81 -14.04 11.96
N SER A 15 12.12 -14.35 11.95
CA SER A 15 13.09 -13.53 12.67
C SER A 15 13.23 -12.15 12.03
N GLY A 16 13.72 -11.17 12.79
CA GLY A 16 13.96 -9.82 12.26
C GLY A 16 14.90 -9.83 11.05
N MET A 17 15.90 -10.73 11.03
CA MET A 17 16.84 -10.85 9.91
C MET A 17 16.16 -11.38 8.64
N GLN A 18 15.33 -12.40 8.74
CA GLN A 18 14.56 -12.92 7.59
C GLN A 18 13.62 -11.87 6.99
N LEU A 19 12.98 -11.10 7.84
CA LEU A 19 12.12 -10.01 7.37
C LEU A 19 12.95 -8.92 6.69
N TRP A 20 14.09 -8.53 7.27
CA TRP A 20 14.99 -7.54 6.70
C TRP A 20 15.50 -7.95 5.31
N ASP A 21 15.98 -9.16 5.16
CA ASP A 21 16.48 -9.69 3.88
C ASP A 21 15.39 -9.66 2.80
N LEU A 22 14.15 -10.03 3.18
CA LEU A 22 13.03 -10.00 2.25
C LEU A 22 12.65 -8.56 1.85
N VAL A 23 12.67 -7.63 2.79
CA VAL A 23 12.43 -6.21 2.51
C VAL A 23 13.49 -5.67 1.56
N GLN A 24 14.79 -5.94 1.82
CA GLN A 24 15.89 -5.46 0.95
C GLN A 24 15.77 -6.01 -0.49
N LYS A 25 15.43 -7.27 -0.65
CA LYS A 25 15.15 -7.87 -1.96
C LYS A 25 14.04 -7.11 -2.71
N ASN A 26 12.96 -6.79 -2.00
CA ASN A 26 11.79 -6.13 -2.61
C ASN A 26 12.01 -4.64 -2.88
N VAL A 27 12.80 -3.93 -2.06
CA VAL A 27 13.17 -2.53 -2.31
C VAL A 27 13.91 -2.39 -3.64
N ALA A 28 14.84 -3.27 -3.94
CA ALA A 28 15.59 -3.25 -5.20
C ALA A 28 14.66 -3.45 -6.42
N ILE A 29 13.64 -4.28 -6.30
CA ILE A 29 12.65 -4.53 -7.36
C ILE A 29 11.71 -3.32 -7.49
N SER A 30 11.19 -2.82 -6.38
CA SER A 30 10.20 -1.73 -6.34
C SER A 30 10.76 -0.42 -6.92
N SER A 31 12.03 -0.10 -6.61
CA SER A 31 12.67 1.11 -7.14
C SER A 31 12.81 1.14 -8.67
N ALA A 32 12.80 -0.05 -9.29
CA ALA A 32 12.90 -0.18 -10.75
C ALA A 32 11.53 -0.13 -11.45
N THR A 33 10.44 -0.28 -10.72
CA THR A 33 9.08 -0.46 -11.27
C THR A 33 8.06 0.53 -10.73
N ASP A 34 8.48 1.55 -9.97
CA ASP A 34 7.54 2.52 -9.39
C ASP A 34 6.90 3.38 -10.49
N VAL A 35 5.62 3.15 -10.70
CA VAL A 35 4.82 3.79 -11.76
C VAL A 35 3.97 4.95 -11.25
N LEU A 36 3.98 5.23 -9.95
CA LEU A 36 3.15 6.26 -9.33
C LEU A 36 3.97 7.48 -8.90
N GLY A 37 3.49 8.65 -9.31
CA GLY A 37 3.92 9.95 -8.80
C GLY A 37 2.75 10.73 -8.21
N ILE A 38 3.02 11.91 -7.68
CA ILE A 38 2.01 12.85 -7.16
C ILE A 38 2.26 14.24 -7.71
N GLU A 39 1.17 14.90 -8.08
CA GLU A 39 1.16 16.33 -8.40
C GLU A 39 -0.02 17.05 -7.72
N PRO A 40 -0.03 18.38 -7.64
CA PRO A 40 -1.19 19.14 -7.23
C PRO A 40 -2.35 18.91 -8.21
N GLY A 41 -3.53 18.61 -7.70
CA GLY A 41 -4.76 18.46 -8.47
C GLY A 41 -5.75 19.58 -8.17
N SER A 42 -6.81 19.69 -8.99
CA SER A 42 -7.87 20.70 -8.85
C SER A 42 -8.64 20.61 -7.53
N GLU A 43 -8.77 19.41 -6.99
CA GLU A 43 -9.48 19.11 -5.74
C GLU A 43 -8.58 18.50 -4.65
N GLY A 44 -7.24 18.76 -4.72
CA GLY A 44 -6.28 18.25 -3.76
C GLY A 44 -5.06 17.63 -4.41
N ARG A 45 -4.96 16.31 -4.39
CA ARG A 45 -3.83 15.56 -4.97
C ARG A 45 -4.29 14.76 -6.19
N ARG A 46 -3.42 14.75 -7.20
CA ARG A 46 -3.57 13.92 -8.38
C ARG A 46 -2.41 12.91 -8.43
N GLY A 47 -2.74 11.66 -8.65
CA GLY A 47 -1.74 10.64 -8.95
C GLY A 47 -1.34 10.72 -10.42
N THR A 48 -0.05 10.63 -10.72
CA THR A 48 0.46 10.47 -12.09
C THR A 48 0.89 9.03 -12.31
N LEU A 49 0.65 8.53 -13.52
CA LEU A 49 0.94 7.16 -13.92
C LEU A 49 1.97 7.17 -15.04
N SER A 50 3.08 6.46 -14.83
CA SER A 50 4.06 6.18 -15.88
C SER A 50 3.69 4.91 -16.63
N GLU A 51 4.23 4.71 -17.82
CA GLU A 51 3.98 3.52 -18.63
C GLU A 51 4.39 2.23 -17.89
N HIS A 52 3.55 1.19 -18.01
CA HIS A 52 3.82 -0.15 -17.52
C HIS A 52 3.28 -1.21 -18.47
N ALA A 53 4.02 -2.29 -18.66
CA ALA A 53 3.73 -3.30 -19.69
C ALA A 53 2.37 -4.00 -19.54
N THR A 54 1.87 -4.16 -18.31
CA THR A 54 0.62 -4.91 -18.04
C THR A 54 -0.44 -4.08 -17.33
N GLY A 55 -0.10 -2.88 -16.84
CA GLY A 55 -1.02 -2.14 -15.97
C GLY A 55 -1.32 -2.87 -14.67
N GLY A 56 -2.51 -2.62 -14.12
CA GLY A 56 -2.95 -3.21 -12.87
C GLY A 56 -4.23 -2.59 -12.34
N GLN A 57 -4.45 -2.71 -11.04
CA GLN A 57 -5.55 -2.09 -10.33
C GLN A 57 -5.03 -0.94 -9.48
N LEU A 58 -5.72 0.19 -9.53
CA LEU A 58 -5.43 1.36 -8.71
C LEU A 58 -6.29 1.31 -7.45
N ILE A 59 -5.66 1.48 -6.30
CA ILE A 59 -6.28 1.28 -5.00
C ILE A 59 -5.99 2.49 -4.11
N LEU A 60 -7.03 3.09 -3.54
CA LEU A 60 -6.94 4.10 -2.51
C LEU A 60 -6.98 3.43 -1.14
N VAL A 61 -5.95 3.68 -0.35
CA VAL A 61 -5.86 3.18 1.03
C VAL A 61 -6.01 4.35 1.99
N GLY A 62 -7.00 4.25 2.87
CA GLY A 62 -7.16 5.14 4.01
C GLY A 62 -6.56 4.52 5.26
N TYR A 63 -5.66 5.23 5.94
CA TYR A 63 -4.99 4.70 7.12
C TYR A 63 -4.83 5.73 8.23
N GLN A 64 -4.75 5.22 9.45
CA GLN A 64 -4.38 6.00 10.64
C GLN A 64 -2.89 5.82 10.90
N SER A 65 -2.15 6.92 11.04
CA SER A 65 -0.69 6.86 11.22
C SER A 65 -0.27 6.14 12.49
N GLU A 66 -1.05 6.28 13.57
CA GLU A 66 -0.78 5.66 14.86
C GLU A 66 -2.09 5.34 15.59
N ALA A 67 -2.19 4.14 16.17
CA ALA A 67 -3.29 3.71 17.00
C ALA A 67 -2.78 2.93 18.21
N THR A 68 -3.07 3.42 19.42
CA THR A 68 -2.72 2.74 20.66
C THR A 68 -3.92 1.97 21.20
N VAL A 69 -3.77 0.67 21.38
CA VAL A 69 -4.82 -0.25 21.78
C VAL A 69 -4.44 -1.01 23.05
N LYS A 70 -5.35 -1.04 24.03
CA LYS A 70 -5.25 -1.97 25.15
C LYS A 70 -5.81 -3.33 24.74
N VAL A 71 -4.95 -4.33 24.69
CA VAL A 71 -5.35 -5.70 24.27
C VAL A 71 -6.11 -6.36 25.42
N LEU A 72 -7.36 -6.73 25.18
CA LEU A 72 -8.22 -7.30 26.18
C LEU A 72 -8.14 -8.84 26.26
N TYR A 73 -7.82 -9.51 25.11
CA TYR A 73 -7.86 -10.95 24.97
C TYR A 73 -6.67 -11.49 24.16
N GLY A 74 -6.42 -12.81 24.25
CA GLY A 74 -5.37 -13.51 23.51
C GLY A 74 -3.99 -13.43 24.16
N GLU A 75 -2.96 -13.83 23.45
CA GLU A 75 -1.57 -13.95 23.95
C GLU A 75 -0.97 -12.61 24.47
N ASN A 76 -1.47 -11.51 23.97
CA ASN A 76 -1.04 -10.18 24.37
C ASN A 76 -2.02 -9.47 25.33
N ALA A 77 -2.96 -10.21 25.95
CA ALA A 77 -3.91 -9.63 26.90
C ALA A 77 -3.22 -8.85 28.02
N GLY A 78 -3.76 -7.69 28.34
CA GLY A 78 -3.24 -6.78 29.38
C GLY A 78 -2.13 -5.84 28.89
N LYS A 79 -1.58 -6.03 27.69
CA LYS A 79 -0.58 -5.12 27.12
C LYS A 79 -1.26 -3.92 26.46
N VAL A 80 -0.54 -2.81 26.45
CA VAL A 80 -0.85 -1.63 25.62
C VAL A 80 0.11 -1.66 24.42
N ILE A 81 -0.44 -1.73 23.22
CA ILE A 81 0.35 -1.87 21.99
C ILE A 81 0.02 -0.69 21.08
N THR A 82 1.05 -0.03 20.59
CA THR A 82 0.93 1.00 19.56
C THR A 82 1.18 0.37 18.17
N TYR A 83 0.19 0.53 17.30
CA TYR A 83 0.25 0.14 15.91
C TYR A 83 0.47 1.35 15.02
N TYR A 84 1.18 1.18 13.91
CA TYR A 84 1.47 2.23 12.95
C TYR A 84 0.89 1.90 11.58
N ASN A 85 0.39 2.93 10.88
CA ASN A 85 -0.20 2.83 9.55
C ASN A 85 -1.34 1.79 9.50
N VAL A 86 -2.28 1.90 10.44
CA VAL A 86 -3.42 0.98 10.51
C VAL A 86 -4.40 1.29 9.39
N VAL A 87 -4.62 0.34 8.49
CA VAL A 87 -5.55 0.50 7.37
C VAL A 87 -6.99 0.43 7.85
N HIS A 88 -7.79 1.41 7.47
CA HIS A 88 -9.22 1.53 7.75
C HIS A 88 -10.10 1.37 6.51
N SER A 89 -9.61 1.76 5.34
CA SER A 89 -10.32 1.57 4.08
C SER A 89 -9.39 1.10 2.97
N TRP A 90 -9.98 0.38 2.01
CA TRP A 90 -9.32 -0.18 0.85
C TRP A 90 -10.29 -0.12 -0.32
N ASP A 91 -10.17 0.92 -1.13
CA ASP A 91 -11.14 1.26 -2.16
C ASP A 91 -10.49 1.13 -3.55
N VAL A 92 -11.07 0.33 -4.41
CA VAL A 92 -10.62 0.19 -5.80
C VAL A 92 -11.07 1.41 -6.58
N LEU A 93 -10.11 2.19 -7.09
CA LEU A 93 -10.37 3.36 -7.92
C LEU A 93 -10.68 2.97 -9.37
N GLY A 94 -10.12 1.86 -9.84
CA GLY A 94 -10.35 1.34 -11.17
C GLY A 94 -9.21 0.47 -11.67
N ASP A 95 -9.41 -0.11 -12.84
CA ASP A 95 -8.39 -0.83 -13.57
C ASP A 95 -7.59 0.16 -14.44
N TRP A 96 -6.32 -0.12 -14.60
CA TRP A 96 -5.38 0.67 -15.39
C TRP A 96 -4.68 -0.26 -16.39
N ASP A 97 -4.69 0.12 -17.65
CA ASP A 97 -4.15 -0.68 -18.77
C ASP A 97 -2.64 -0.57 -18.98
N GLY A 98 -1.97 0.24 -18.15
CA GLY A 98 -0.53 0.49 -18.26
C GLY A 98 -0.16 1.74 -19.06
N ALA A 99 -1.14 2.44 -19.66
CA ALA A 99 -0.85 3.69 -20.37
C ALA A 99 -0.48 4.82 -19.41
N PRO A 100 0.41 5.75 -19.81
CA PRO A 100 0.67 6.96 -19.05
C PRO A 100 -0.59 7.78 -18.86
N GLY A 101 -0.76 8.35 -17.66
CA GLY A 101 -1.96 9.11 -17.36
C GLY A 101 -1.95 9.78 -16.01
N ALA A 102 -3.13 10.17 -15.57
CA ALA A 102 -3.33 10.74 -14.24
C ALA A 102 -4.69 10.31 -13.68
N ILE A 103 -4.76 10.19 -12.37
CA ILE A 103 -5.97 9.84 -11.64
C ILE A 103 -6.22 10.88 -10.54
N ASP A 104 -7.44 11.39 -10.49
CA ASP A 104 -7.86 12.23 -9.37
C ASP A 104 -8.14 11.35 -8.15
N VAL A 105 -7.54 11.71 -7.03
CA VAL A 105 -7.66 10.92 -5.81
C VAL A 105 -8.70 11.55 -4.88
N PRO A 106 -9.77 10.84 -4.56
CA PRO A 106 -10.82 11.35 -3.68
C PRO A 106 -10.29 11.73 -2.30
N GLN A 107 -10.93 12.72 -1.68
CA GLN A 107 -10.73 13.01 -0.27
C GLN A 107 -11.40 11.91 0.57
N LEU A 108 -10.71 11.47 1.62
CA LEU A 108 -11.32 10.60 2.62
C LEU A 108 -11.80 11.44 3.82
N GLY A 109 -12.95 11.08 4.35
CA GLY A 109 -13.44 11.66 5.60
C GLY A 109 -12.63 11.17 6.82
N ASN A 110 -12.99 11.67 7.99
CA ASN A 110 -12.52 11.18 9.30
C ASN A 110 -11.02 11.36 9.60
N GLY A 111 -10.32 12.27 8.92
CA GLY A 111 -8.91 12.57 9.21
C GLY A 111 -7.95 11.42 8.91
N LEU A 112 -8.34 10.48 8.07
CA LEU A 112 -7.43 9.42 7.60
C LEU A 112 -6.38 9.98 6.65
N HIS A 113 -5.16 9.50 6.78
CA HIS A 113 -4.14 9.65 5.78
C HIS A 113 -4.45 8.78 4.55
N ARG A 114 -3.89 9.16 3.40
CA ARG A 114 -4.16 8.49 2.13
C ARG A 114 -2.88 7.98 1.49
N ALA A 115 -2.98 6.81 0.88
CA ALA A 115 -1.97 6.31 -0.05
C ALA A 115 -2.66 5.73 -1.29
N VAL A 116 -2.00 5.82 -2.43
CA VAL A 116 -2.42 5.11 -3.64
C VAL A 116 -1.43 4.00 -3.95
N LEU A 117 -1.97 2.84 -4.27
CA LEU A 117 -1.20 1.69 -4.73
C LEU A 117 -1.58 1.39 -6.19
N ALA A 118 -0.60 1.01 -7.00
CA ALA A 118 -0.80 0.31 -8.26
C ALA A 118 -0.40 -1.15 -8.05
N GLN A 119 -1.34 -2.07 -8.20
CA GLN A 119 -1.12 -3.50 -8.00
C GLN A 119 -1.36 -4.26 -9.29
N ALA A 120 -0.35 -4.96 -9.78
CA ALA A 120 -0.48 -5.81 -10.95
C ALA A 120 -1.51 -6.92 -10.71
N GLN A 121 -2.17 -7.35 -11.79
CA GLN A 121 -3.05 -8.51 -11.77
C GLN A 121 -2.36 -9.68 -12.47
N VAL A 122 -2.33 -10.84 -11.84
CA VAL A 122 -1.74 -12.07 -12.38
C VAL A 122 -2.81 -13.15 -12.39
N ASP A 123 -3.24 -13.61 -13.55
CA ASP A 123 -4.32 -14.60 -13.70
C ASP A 123 -5.60 -14.22 -12.95
N GLY A 124 -5.98 -12.94 -12.99
CA GLY A 124 -7.16 -12.40 -12.31
C GLY A 124 -7.05 -12.34 -10.78
N ARG A 125 -5.83 -12.44 -10.24
CA ARG A 125 -5.54 -12.34 -8.80
C ARG A 125 -4.58 -11.19 -8.52
N PRO A 126 -4.65 -10.60 -7.31
CA PRO A 126 -3.68 -9.60 -6.89
C PRO A 126 -2.24 -10.15 -6.98
N GLY A 127 -1.41 -9.45 -7.72
CA GLY A 127 0.02 -9.70 -7.89
C GLY A 127 0.88 -8.70 -7.10
N PRO A 128 2.11 -8.42 -7.58
CA PRO A 128 3.00 -7.49 -6.91
C PRO A 128 2.47 -6.04 -6.92
N ILE A 129 2.84 -5.29 -5.90
CA ILE A 129 2.70 -3.83 -5.89
C ILE A 129 3.77 -3.26 -6.82
N ILE A 130 3.36 -2.54 -7.86
CA ILE A 130 4.22 -1.95 -8.89
C ILE A 130 4.35 -0.42 -8.76
N GLY A 131 3.64 0.16 -7.83
CA GLY A 131 3.75 1.56 -7.45
C GLY A 131 3.04 1.82 -6.14
N ALA A 132 3.60 2.70 -5.32
CA ALA A 132 3.00 3.10 -4.06
C ALA A 132 3.38 4.54 -3.73
N VAL A 133 2.41 5.37 -3.38
CA VAL A 133 2.65 6.76 -3.03
C VAL A 133 1.76 7.20 -1.87
N LYS A 134 2.36 7.89 -0.89
CA LYS A 134 1.61 8.58 0.17
C LYS A 134 1.20 9.96 -0.31
N LEU A 135 -0.03 10.35 0.01
CA LEU A 135 -0.60 11.63 -0.38
C LEU A 135 -0.51 12.69 0.73
N ASP A 136 -0.38 12.23 1.96
CA ASP A 136 -0.35 13.07 3.16
C ASP A 136 0.84 12.74 4.05
#